data_5a8c935444a2c3ba603d5b7fb7cbc328
#
_entry.id   5a8c935444a2c3ba603d5b7fb7cbc328
#
_cell.length_a   1.000
_cell.length_b   1.000
_cell.length_c   1.000
_cell.angle_alpha   90.00
_cell.angle_beta   90.00
_cell.angle_gamma   90.00
#
_symmetry.space_group_name_H-M   'P 1'
#
loop_
_entity.id
_entity.type
_entity.pdbx_description
1 polymer ?
#
loop_
_entity_poly.entity_id
_entity_poly.type
_entity_poly.pdbx_seq_one_letter_code
_entity_poly.pdbx_strand_id
1 'polypeptide(L)'
;MNRAADSRQGFTPKQGQYLAFIHTYTLVNGRPPAEADMIRFFRVTPPTVHQMVLSLEKAGLISRKPGVPRSIAVLLERSALPELIPRDAQPVKTTVTRY
;
A
#
# COMPACT_ATOMS: atom_id res chain seq x y z
N MET A 1 6.84 -5.99 -20.85
CA MET A 1 6.70 -5.53 -20.58
C MET A 1 6.42 -4.93 -19.48
N ASN A 2 5.47 -4.84 -18.98
CA ASN A 2 5.16 -4.34 -17.83
C ASN A 2 5.86 -4.79 -16.72
N ARG A 3 6.23 -6.00 -16.72
CA ARG A 3 6.88 -6.58 -15.73
C ARG A 3 8.18 -5.93 -15.53
N ALA A 4 8.83 -5.50 -16.55
CA ALA A 4 10.10 -4.87 -16.42
C ALA A 4 9.98 -3.60 -15.62
N ALA A 5 8.92 -2.86 -15.78
CA ALA A 5 8.71 -1.67 -15.02
C ALA A 5 8.51 -2.00 -13.57
N ASP A 6 7.73 -3.03 -13.28
CA ASP A 6 7.52 -3.43 -11.90
C ASP A 6 8.80 -3.87 -11.27
N SER A 7 9.63 -4.59 -12.00
CA SER A 7 10.90 -5.01 -11.48
C SER A 7 11.80 -3.85 -11.14
N ARG A 8 11.82 -2.84 -11.99
CA ARG A 8 12.65 -1.69 -11.73
C ARG A 8 12.20 -0.94 -10.49
N GLN A 9 10.90 -0.89 -10.24
CA GLN A 9 10.38 -0.19 -9.10
C GLN A 9 10.48 -0.99 -7.83
N GLY A 10 10.61 -2.32 -7.95
CA GLY A 10 10.71 -3.16 -6.78
C GLY A 10 9.38 -3.45 -6.12
N PHE A 11 8.27 -3.12 -6.75
CA PHE A 11 6.94 -3.42 -6.22
C PHE A 11 5.92 -3.50 -7.34
N THR A 12 4.82 -4.16 -7.05
CA THR A 12 3.73 -4.29 -8.00
C THR A 12 2.90 -3.01 -8.02
N PRO A 13 2.07 -2.82 -9.03
CA PRO A 13 1.19 -1.64 -9.05
C PRO A 13 0.31 -1.54 -7.82
N LYS A 14 -0.22 -2.66 -7.32
CA LYS A 14 -1.06 -2.60 -6.14
C LYS A 14 -0.26 -2.27 -4.89
N GLN A 15 0.92 -2.86 -4.75
CA GLN A 15 1.80 -2.52 -3.66
C GLN A 15 2.14 -1.04 -3.71
N GLY A 16 2.37 -0.51 -4.91
CA GLY A 16 2.66 0.90 -5.08
C GLY A 16 1.54 1.79 -4.59
N GLN A 17 0.29 1.38 -4.81
CA GLN A 17 -0.84 2.17 -4.34
C GLN A 17 -0.92 2.18 -2.81
N TYR A 18 -0.61 1.06 -2.17
CA TYR A 18 -0.57 1.03 -0.71
C TYR A 18 0.55 1.92 -0.18
N LEU A 19 1.72 1.88 -0.83
CA LEU A 19 2.83 2.73 -0.42
C LEU A 19 2.48 4.21 -0.59
N ALA A 20 1.83 4.55 -1.70
CA ALA A 20 1.41 5.93 -1.94
C ALA A 20 0.37 6.38 -0.93
N PHE A 21 -0.54 5.49 -0.54
CA PHE A 21 -1.53 5.81 0.46
C PHE A 21 -0.87 6.09 1.83
N ILE A 22 0.06 5.22 2.23
CA ILE A 22 0.75 5.40 3.51
C ILE A 22 1.48 6.74 3.53
N HIS A 23 2.18 7.05 2.45
CA HIS A 23 2.91 8.30 2.35
C HIS A 23 1.98 9.50 2.42
N THR A 24 0.92 9.48 1.63
CA THR A 24 -0.02 10.59 1.57
C THR A 24 -0.75 10.77 2.89
N TYR A 25 -1.17 9.67 3.50
CA TYR A 25 -1.86 9.74 4.78
C TYR A 25 -0.95 10.36 5.83
N THR A 26 0.31 9.94 5.87
CA THR A 26 1.26 10.45 6.83
C THR A 26 1.48 11.95 6.62
N LEU A 27 1.60 12.35 5.36
CA LEU A 27 1.81 13.75 5.02
C LEU A 27 0.63 14.63 5.47
N VAL A 28 -0.58 14.16 5.24
CA VAL A 28 -1.78 14.94 5.55
C VAL A 28 -2.10 14.92 7.04
N ASN A 29 -1.91 13.79 7.69
CA ASN A 29 -2.37 13.62 9.07
C ASN A 29 -1.26 13.72 10.12
N GLY A 30 -0.02 13.78 9.71
CA GLY A 30 1.10 13.89 10.63
C GLY A 30 1.45 12.60 11.35
N ARG A 31 0.84 11.50 10.95
CA ARG A 31 1.14 10.19 11.53
C ARG A 31 0.73 9.11 10.55
N PRO A 32 1.31 7.92 10.64
CA PRO A 32 1.01 6.86 9.68
C PRO A 32 -0.42 6.32 9.84
N PRO A 33 -0.96 5.70 8.82
CA PRO A 33 -2.28 5.11 8.92
C PRO A 33 -2.25 3.81 9.71
N ALA A 34 -3.40 3.43 10.26
CA ALA A 34 -3.58 2.10 10.80
C ALA A 34 -4.10 1.20 9.69
N GLU A 35 -4.11 -0.10 9.93
CA GLU A 35 -4.67 -1.02 8.93
C GLU A 35 -6.14 -0.70 8.66
N ALA A 36 -6.88 -0.26 9.68
CA ALA A 36 -8.28 0.11 9.48
C ALA A 36 -8.46 1.21 8.46
N ASP A 37 -7.52 2.15 8.39
CA ASP A 37 -7.60 3.23 7.42
C ASP A 37 -7.43 2.68 5.99
N MET A 38 -6.56 1.69 5.84
CA MET A 38 -6.34 1.07 4.55
C MET A 38 -7.54 0.20 4.14
N ILE A 39 -8.14 -0.48 5.09
CA ILE A 39 -9.34 -1.26 4.83
C ILE A 39 -10.42 -0.35 4.25
N ARG A 40 -10.60 0.81 4.86
CA ARG A 40 -11.62 1.75 4.40
C ARG A 40 -11.29 2.35 3.05
N PHE A 41 -10.05 2.75 2.84
CA PHE A 41 -9.69 3.39 1.58
C PHE A 41 -9.77 2.42 0.42
N PHE A 42 -9.19 1.23 0.57
CA PHE A 42 -9.14 0.28 -0.54
C PHE A 42 -10.38 -0.59 -0.64
N ARG A 43 -11.29 -0.50 0.35
CA ARG A 43 -12.54 -1.27 0.36
C ARG A 43 -12.29 -2.75 0.25
N VAL A 44 -11.42 -3.23 1.10
CA VAL A 44 -11.04 -4.62 1.15
C VAL A 44 -11.23 -5.15 2.57
N THR A 45 -11.01 -6.43 2.74
CA THR A 45 -11.19 -7.06 4.05
C THR A 45 -9.95 -6.91 4.91
N PRO A 46 -10.08 -7.04 6.23
CA PRO A 46 -8.93 -6.99 7.12
C PRO A 46 -7.82 -7.99 6.75
N PRO A 47 -8.13 -9.25 6.44
CA PRO A 47 -7.05 -10.15 6.04
C PRO A 47 -6.31 -9.70 4.80
N THR A 48 -7.00 -9.07 3.85
CA THR A 48 -6.37 -8.58 2.64
C THR A 48 -5.35 -7.50 2.96
N VAL A 49 -5.70 -6.56 3.82
CA VAL A 49 -4.76 -5.51 4.20
C VAL A 49 -3.61 -6.10 4.99
N HIS A 50 -3.90 -7.00 5.92
CA HIS A 50 -2.84 -7.58 6.74
C HIS A 50 -1.83 -8.34 5.88
N GLN A 51 -2.29 -9.10 4.91
CA GLN A 51 -1.39 -9.82 4.01
C GLN A 51 -0.56 -8.85 3.17
N MET A 52 -1.17 -7.75 2.72
CA MET A 52 -0.43 -6.76 1.97
C MET A 52 0.67 -6.13 2.84
N VAL A 53 0.34 -5.79 4.08
CA VAL A 53 1.32 -5.19 4.99
C VAL A 53 2.49 -6.15 5.21
N LEU A 54 2.20 -7.43 5.42
CA LEU A 54 3.26 -8.40 5.59
C LEU A 54 4.12 -8.53 4.34
N SER A 55 3.50 -8.49 3.16
CA SER A 55 4.26 -8.59 1.92
C SER A 55 5.15 -7.37 1.69
N LEU A 56 4.65 -6.19 2.03
CA LEU A 56 5.43 -4.96 1.90
C LEU A 56 6.64 -4.99 2.85
N GLU A 57 6.42 -5.47 4.05
CA GLU A 57 7.48 -5.56 5.04
C GLU A 57 8.52 -6.58 4.60
N LYS A 58 8.08 -7.73 4.13
CA LYS A 58 8.98 -8.77 3.69
C LYS A 58 9.82 -8.32 2.50
N ALA A 59 9.25 -7.50 1.63
CA ALA A 59 9.96 -6.98 0.47
C ALA A 59 10.90 -5.83 0.81
N GLY A 60 10.92 -5.39 2.07
CA GLY A 60 11.79 -4.29 2.48
C GLY A 60 11.28 -2.93 2.07
N LEU A 61 9.99 -2.81 1.77
CA LEU A 61 9.42 -1.54 1.30
C LEU A 61 8.87 -0.69 2.43
N ILE A 62 8.56 -1.33 3.56
CA ILE A 62 8.12 -0.61 4.76
C ILE A 62 8.79 -1.22 5.98
N SER A 63 8.77 -0.47 7.06
CA SER A 63 9.11 -1.01 8.37
C SER A 63 7.90 -0.78 9.27
N ARG A 64 7.79 -1.53 10.34
CA ARG A 64 6.75 -1.32 11.33
C ARG A 64 7.16 -1.99 12.63
N LYS A 65 6.55 -1.57 13.72
CA LYS A 65 6.79 -2.19 15.00
C LYS A 65 5.63 -3.13 15.28
N PRO A 66 5.90 -4.44 15.35
CA PRO A 66 4.82 -5.41 15.56
C PRO A 66 4.04 -5.08 16.82
N GLY A 67 2.73 -5.17 16.74
CA GLY A 67 1.87 -4.90 17.88
C GLY A 67 1.68 -3.43 18.21
N VAL A 68 2.34 -2.53 17.50
CA VAL A 68 2.20 -1.09 17.74
C VAL A 68 1.43 -0.48 16.58
N PRO A 69 0.23 0.02 16.82
CA PRO A 69 -0.55 0.62 15.72
C PRO A 69 0.11 1.87 15.21
N ARG A 70 -0.14 2.19 13.96
CA ARG A 70 0.34 3.42 13.33
C ARG A 70 1.85 3.56 13.39
N SER A 71 2.56 2.43 13.23
CA SER A 71 4.01 2.45 13.25
C SER A 71 4.62 2.19 11.87
N ILE A 72 3.82 2.13 10.82
CA ILE A 72 4.31 1.85 9.48
C ILE A 72 5.07 3.04 8.92
N ALA A 73 6.22 2.77 8.34
CA ALA A 73 7.02 3.81 7.68
C ALA A 73 7.46 3.29 6.32
N VAL A 74 7.27 4.11 5.28
CA VAL A 74 7.71 3.76 3.93
C VAL A 74 9.22 3.96 3.87
N LEU A 75 9.92 2.98 3.32
CA LEU A 75 11.39 3.02 3.25
C LEU A 75 11.92 3.54 1.92
N LEU A 76 11.03 3.90 0.99
CA LEU A 76 11.42 4.42 -0.31
C LEU A 76 11.35 5.94 -0.31
N GLU A 77 12.13 6.54 -1.21
CA GLU A 77 12.05 7.98 -1.37
C GLU A 77 10.74 8.33 -2.04
N ARG A 78 10.24 9.52 -1.73
CA ARG A 78 9.01 10.00 -2.30
C ARG A 78 9.00 9.90 -3.81
N SER A 79 10.11 10.22 -4.46
CA SER A 79 10.18 10.21 -5.91
C SER A 79 10.01 8.82 -6.52
N ALA A 80 10.17 7.77 -5.74
CA ALA A 80 10.01 6.41 -6.22
C ALA A 80 8.55 5.94 -6.11
N LEU A 81 7.68 6.71 -5.50
CA LEU A 81 6.31 6.28 -5.27
C LEU A 81 5.41 6.72 -6.41
N PRO A 82 4.43 5.90 -6.79
CA PRO A 82 3.47 6.31 -7.80
C PRO A 82 2.48 7.31 -7.20
N GLU A 83 1.73 7.94 -8.07
CA GLU A 83 0.69 8.82 -7.64
C GLU A 83 -0.45 7.98 -7.08
N LEU A 84 -1.04 8.42 -5.98
CA LEU A 84 -2.16 7.70 -5.41
C LEU A 84 -3.40 7.94 -6.27
N ILE A 85 -4.02 6.84 -6.70
CA ILE A 85 -5.22 6.91 -7.51
C ILE A 85 -6.43 7.05 -6.59
N PRO A 86 -7.41 7.87 -6.93
CA PRO A 86 -8.59 8.02 -6.09
C PRO A 86 -9.25 6.67 -5.78
N ARG A 87 -9.87 6.59 -4.58
CA ARG A 87 -10.49 5.39 -4.09
C ARG A 87 -11.37 4.70 -5.10
N ASP A 88 -12.23 5.46 -5.80
CA ASP A 88 -13.18 4.85 -6.73
C ASP A 88 -12.52 4.37 -8.02
N ALA A 89 -11.31 4.78 -8.30
CA ALA A 89 -10.59 4.38 -9.49
C ALA A 89 -9.50 3.36 -9.20
N GLN A 90 -9.40 2.86 -7.97
CA GLN A 90 -8.40 1.87 -7.62
C GLN A 90 -8.60 0.59 -8.42
N PRO A 91 -7.54 -0.02 -8.90
CA PRO A 91 -7.67 -1.29 -9.62
C PRO A 91 -8.19 -2.37 -8.69
N VAL A 92 -9.13 -3.19 -9.16
CA VAL A 92 -9.61 -4.31 -8.38
C VAL A 92 -9.02 -5.57 -8.90
N LYS A 93 -8.92 -6.57 -8.05
CA LYS A 93 -8.46 -7.80 -8.45
C LYS A 93 -9.51 -8.39 -9.21
N THR A 94 -9.42 -8.70 -10.24
CA THR A 94 -10.46 -9.15 -10.98
C THR A 94 -11.02 -10.23 -10.81
N THR A 95 -11.22 -10.48 -10.78
CA THR A 95 -11.73 -11.16 -10.73
C THR A 95 -12.52 -11.41 -10.18
N VAL A 96 -12.62 -11.38 -10.07
CA VAL A 96 -13.20 -11.40 -9.50
C VAL A 96 -14.26 -11.35 -9.59
N THR A 97 -14.27 -11.35 -9.77
CA THR A 97 -14.98 -11.16 -9.69
C THR A 97 -15.96 -11.23 -10.03
N ARG A 98 -16.17 -11.30 -10.42
CA ARG A 98 -16.97 -11.11 -10.68
C ARG A 98 -17.75 -11.68 -10.67
N TYR A 99 -17.83 -11.93 -10.65
CA TYR A 99 -18.37 -12.07 -10.35
C TYR A 99 -18.87 -12.40 -10.52
#